data_53f7957a26be1fca7628cf17050edfaa
#
_entry.id   53f7957a26be1fca7628cf17050edfaa
#
_cell.length_a   1.000
_cell.length_b   1.000
_cell.length_c   1.000
_cell.angle_alpha   90.00
_cell.angle_beta   90.00
_cell.angle_gamma   90.00
#
_symmetry.space_group_name_H-M   'P 1'
#
loop_
_entity.id
_entity.type
_entity.pdbx_description
1 polymer ?
#
loop_
_entity_poly.entity_id
_entity_poly.type
_entity_poly.pdbx_seq_one_letter_code
_entity_poly.pdbx_strand_id
1 'polypeptide(L)'
;MESIDFLQEFYQDLAALVAIDSAKGEALPGMPYGKGCALVLEKAEEILNKAGFSAVNHDNYVLTSDLNDQETELGILAHLDIVPTGDGWSFPPLEMRQDAEKVYGRGTADDKGPALAAFYAMRAVRDLGIPLSRNCKL
;
A
#
# COMPACT_ATOMS: atom_id res chain seq x y z
N MET A 1 -0.55 18.09 -20.81
CA MET A 1 -0.25 16.99 -19.86
C MET A 1 -0.52 17.57 -18.48
N GLU A 2 -1.70 17.28 -17.92
CA GLU A 2 -2.03 17.72 -16.56
C GLU A 2 -0.99 17.13 -15.61
N SER A 3 -0.41 17.98 -14.77
CA SER A 3 0.48 17.54 -13.70
C SER A 3 -0.36 16.69 -12.76
N ILE A 4 -0.12 15.39 -12.76
CA ILE A 4 -0.71 14.49 -11.76
C ILE A 4 -0.21 15.00 -10.41
N ASP A 5 -1.13 15.40 -9.55
CA ASP A 5 -0.76 15.74 -8.18
C ASP A 5 -0.53 14.43 -7.41
N PHE A 6 0.68 13.87 -7.58
CA PHE A 6 1.11 12.63 -6.94
C PHE A 6 0.88 12.66 -5.43
N LEU A 7 1.03 13.81 -4.80
CA LEU A 7 0.88 13.92 -3.36
C LEU A 7 -0.59 13.78 -2.94
N GLN A 8 -1.50 14.40 -3.70
CA GLN A 8 -2.93 14.27 -3.41
C GLN A 8 -3.43 12.85 -3.66
N GLU A 9 -3.01 12.21 -4.77
CA GLU A 9 -3.33 10.79 -5.01
C GLU A 9 -2.78 9.90 -3.91
N PHE A 10 -1.52 10.10 -3.51
CA PHE A 10 -0.90 9.36 -2.41
C PHE A 10 -1.74 9.44 -1.13
N TYR A 11 -2.19 10.63 -0.74
CA TYR A 11 -3.01 10.78 0.46
C TYR A 11 -4.38 10.12 0.33
N GLN A 12 -5.00 10.14 -0.84
CA GLN A 12 -6.26 9.45 -1.09
C GLN A 12 -6.09 7.93 -0.97
N ASP A 13 -5.06 7.38 -1.59
CA ASP A 13 -4.76 5.96 -1.54
C ASP A 13 -4.37 5.52 -0.12
N LEU A 14 -3.57 6.32 0.59
CA LEU A 14 -3.22 6.05 1.99
C LEU A 14 -4.46 6.05 2.88
N ALA A 15 -5.36 7.02 2.71
CA ALA A 15 -6.60 7.07 3.46
C ALA A 15 -7.47 5.83 3.20
N ALA A 16 -7.53 5.36 1.95
CA ALA A 16 -8.26 4.15 1.59
C ALA A 16 -7.68 2.89 2.25
N LEU A 17 -6.35 2.78 2.34
CA LEU A 17 -5.70 1.68 3.06
C LEU A 17 -5.90 1.78 4.57
N VAL A 18 -5.77 2.98 5.16
CA VAL A 18 -5.95 3.21 6.60
C VAL A 18 -7.37 2.89 7.05
N ALA A 19 -8.37 3.16 6.22
CA ALA A 19 -9.78 2.88 6.53
C ALA A 19 -10.10 1.39 6.74
N ILE A 20 -9.21 0.48 6.32
CA ILE A 20 -9.39 -0.95 6.48
C ILE A 20 -8.74 -1.41 7.79
N ASP A 21 -9.55 -1.97 8.70
CA ASP A 21 -9.03 -2.67 9.87
C ASP A 21 -8.39 -3.98 9.42
N SER A 22 -7.10 -3.93 9.19
CA SER A 22 -6.27 -5.06 8.75
C SER A 22 -5.52 -5.73 9.90
N ALA A 23 -6.00 -5.60 11.13
CA ALA A 23 -5.49 -6.41 12.23
C ALA A 23 -5.72 -7.89 11.96
N LYS A 24 -4.73 -8.73 12.28
CA LYS A 24 -4.83 -10.18 12.11
C LYS A 24 -6.05 -10.73 12.84
N GLY A 25 -6.90 -11.40 12.10
CA GLY A 25 -8.10 -12.06 12.60
C GLY A 25 -8.03 -13.59 12.51
N GLU A 26 -9.16 -14.22 12.79
CA GLU A 26 -9.33 -15.67 12.63
C GLU A 26 -9.17 -16.07 11.15
N ALA A 27 -8.44 -17.17 10.93
CA ALA A 27 -8.28 -17.72 9.59
C ALA A 27 -9.62 -18.24 9.04
N LEU A 28 -9.92 -17.85 7.81
CA LEU A 28 -11.10 -18.28 7.05
C LEU A 28 -10.65 -18.92 5.73
N PRO A 29 -11.51 -19.71 5.07
CA PRO A 29 -11.19 -20.26 3.74
C PRO A 29 -10.76 -19.17 2.75
N GLY A 30 -9.54 -19.26 2.22
CA GLY A 30 -8.95 -18.25 1.32
C GLY A 30 -8.50 -16.95 2.00
N MET A 31 -8.60 -16.84 3.32
CA MET A 31 -8.20 -15.66 4.09
C MET A 31 -7.35 -16.06 5.30
N PRO A 32 -6.07 -16.40 5.10
CA PRO A 32 -5.22 -17.04 6.12
C PRO A 32 -5.01 -16.20 7.38
N TYR A 33 -5.09 -14.89 7.26
CA TYR A 33 -4.94 -13.92 8.36
C TYR A 33 -6.22 -13.17 8.69
N GLY A 34 -7.37 -13.69 8.23
CA GLY A 34 -8.69 -13.10 8.44
C GLY A 34 -9.10 -12.09 7.37
N LYS A 35 -10.34 -11.64 7.47
CA LYS A 35 -11.00 -10.80 6.45
C LYS A 35 -10.30 -9.46 6.26
N GLY A 36 -9.86 -8.81 7.33
CA GLY A 36 -9.23 -7.48 7.25
C GLY A 36 -7.93 -7.49 6.46
N CYS A 37 -7.09 -8.53 6.69
CA CYS A 37 -5.83 -8.70 5.94
C CYS A 37 -6.10 -8.99 4.46
N ALA A 38 -7.11 -9.79 4.12
CA ALA A 38 -7.48 -10.04 2.73
C ALA A 38 -8.00 -8.76 2.04
N LEU A 39 -8.86 -7.99 2.71
CA LEU A 39 -9.40 -6.75 2.16
C LEU A 39 -8.33 -5.67 1.90
N VAL A 40 -7.33 -5.56 2.77
CA VAL A 40 -6.27 -4.57 2.55
C VAL A 40 -5.36 -4.95 1.38
N LEU A 41 -5.10 -6.25 1.14
CA LEU A 41 -4.39 -6.72 -0.04
C LEU A 41 -5.20 -6.48 -1.32
N GLU A 42 -6.52 -6.75 -1.30
CA GLU A 42 -7.42 -6.45 -2.41
C GLU A 42 -7.40 -4.94 -2.75
N LYS A 43 -7.47 -4.09 -1.73
CA LYS A 43 -7.42 -2.63 -1.92
C LYS A 43 -6.07 -2.17 -2.49
N ALA A 44 -4.95 -2.73 -2.02
CA ALA A 44 -3.63 -2.44 -2.58
C ALA A 44 -3.52 -2.92 -4.04
N GLU A 45 -4.05 -4.10 -4.36
CA GLU A 45 -4.12 -4.61 -5.73
C GLU A 45 -4.90 -3.67 -6.66
N GLU A 46 -6.06 -3.16 -6.21
CA GLU A 46 -6.83 -2.15 -6.96
C GLU A 46 -6.01 -0.88 -7.23
N ILE A 47 -5.30 -0.36 -6.21
CA ILE A 47 -4.46 0.84 -6.33
C ILE A 47 -3.35 0.62 -7.35
N LEU A 48 -2.61 -0.49 -7.27
CA LEU A 48 -1.53 -0.82 -8.17
C LEU A 48 -2.03 -0.98 -9.62
N ASN A 49 -3.10 -1.76 -9.81
CA ASN A 49 -3.68 -2.00 -11.12
C ASN A 49 -4.25 -0.73 -11.76
N LYS A 50 -4.91 0.14 -10.98
CA LYS A 50 -5.38 1.46 -11.44
C LYS A 50 -4.24 2.35 -11.95
N ALA A 51 -3.08 2.27 -11.32
CA ALA A 51 -1.87 2.98 -11.74
C ALA A 51 -1.13 2.32 -12.91
N GLY A 52 -1.64 1.20 -13.45
CA GLY A 52 -1.07 0.51 -14.60
C GLY A 52 0.08 -0.46 -14.25
N PHE A 53 0.19 -0.87 -13.00
CA PHE A 53 1.06 -1.97 -12.58
C PHE A 53 0.28 -3.28 -12.59
N SER A 54 0.96 -4.39 -12.89
CA SER A 54 0.38 -5.72 -12.76
C SER A 54 0.67 -6.24 -11.36
N ALA A 55 -0.34 -6.22 -10.51
CA ALA A 55 -0.24 -6.79 -9.17
C ALA A 55 -0.66 -8.26 -9.18
N VAL A 56 0.02 -9.08 -8.40
CA VAL A 56 -0.29 -10.51 -8.25
C VAL A 56 -0.51 -10.81 -6.78
N ASN A 57 -1.73 -11.23 -6.45
CA ASN A 57 -2.08 -11.68 -5.11
C ASN A 57 -1.80 -13.18 -4.98
N HIS A 58 -0.96 -13.56 -4.04
CA HIS A 58 -0.57 -14.94 -3.76
C HIS A 58 -1.42 -15.48 -2.58
N ASP A 59 -2.64 -15.92 -2.88
CA ASP A 59 -3.55 -16.57 -1.93
C ASP A 59 -3.82 -15.76 -0.64
N ASN A 60 -3.84 -14.44 -0.74
CA ASN A 60 -3.99 -13.52 0.39
C ASN A 60 -2.89 -13.62 1.48
N TYR A 61 -1.72 -14.17 1.13
CA TYR A 61 -0.51 -14.08 1.94
C TYR A 61 0.34 -12.89 1.57
N VAL A 62 0.56 -12.69 0.27
CA VAL A 62 1.48 -11.66 -0.27
C VAL A 62 0.88 -11.08 -1.53
N LEU A 63 1.06 -9.78 -1.72
CA LEU A 63 0.84 -9.09 -2.98
C LEU A 63 2.19 -8.71 -3.56
N THR A 64 2.43 -8.97 -4.83
CA THR A 64 3.67 -8.57 -5.51
C THR A 64 3.39 -7.73 -6.74
N SER A 65 4.32 -6.84 -7.07
CA SER A 65 4.29 -6.08 -8.31
C SER A 65 5.71 -5.78 -8.79
N ASP A 66 5.90 -5.88 -10.09
CA ASP A 66 7.17 -5.62 -10.76
C ASP A 66 7.16 -4.25 -11.43
N LEU A 67 8.28 -3.54 -11.38
CA LEU A 67 8.45 -2.26 -12.08
C LEU A 67 8.61 -2.47 -13.59
N ASN A 68 9.30 -3.52 -13.99
CA ASN A 68 9.53 -3.92 -15.39
C ASN A 68 9.72 -5.45 -15.50
N ASP A 69 10.00 -5.95 -16.70
CA ASP A 69 10.16 -7.35 -17.04
C ASP A 69 11.64 -7.86 -17.02
N GLN A 70 12.55 -7.04 -16.52
CA GLN A 70 13.95 -7.41 -16.39
C GLN A 70 14.19 -8.30 -15.17
N GLU A 71 15.40 -8.86 -15.05
CA GLU A 71 15.80 -9.60 -13.86
C GLU A 71 15.74 -8.71 -12.60
N THR A 72 15.12 -9.24 -11.55
CA THR A 72 14.97 -8.48 -10.28
C THR A 72 16.30 -8.41 -9.55
N GLU A 73 16.74 -7.19 -9.27
CA GLU A 73 17.92 -6.89 -8.45
C GLU A 73 17.57 -6.23 -7.11
N LEU A 74 16.47 -5.48 -7.06
CA LEU A 74 15.99 -4.86 -5.83
C LEU A 74 14.62 -5.43 -5.46
N GLY A 75 14.54 -6.02 -4.27
CA GLY A 75 13.28 -6.38 -3.62
C GLY A 75 12.97 -5.40 -2.49
N ILE A 76 11.76 -4.85 -2.47
CA ILE A 76 11.24 -4.05 -1.37
C ILE A 76 10.20 -4.89 -0.65
N LEU A 77 10.37 -5.04 0.67
CA LEU A 77 9.43 -5.76 1.52
C LEU A 77 8.75 -4.78 2.48
N ALA A 78 7.44 -4.79 2.50
CA ALA A 78 6.60 -4.00 3.37
C ALA A 78 5.42 -4.84 3.86
N HIS A 79 4.61 -4.32 4.81
CA HIS A 79 3.40 -4.99 5.25
C HIS A 79 2.19 -4.05 5.29
N LEU A 80 0.99 -4.61 5.19
CA LEU A 80 -0.27 -3.86 5.18
C LEU A 80 -1.17 -4.21 6.37
N ASP A 81 -0.83 -5.23 7.14
CA ASP A 81 -1.51 -5.49 8.40
C ASP A 81 -1.13 -4.45 9.46
N ILE A 82 -1.96 -4.35 10.48
CA ILE A 82 -1.79 -3.45 11.62
C ILE A 82 -1.91 -4.22 12.92
N VAL A 83 -1.31 -3.69 13.97
CA VAL A 83 -1.68 -4.11 15.34
C VAL A 83 -3.08 -3.57 15.65
N PRO A 84 -3.83 -4.18 16.59
CA PRO A 84 -5.11 -3.65 17.05
C PRO A 84 -5.00 -2.16 17.38
N THR A 85 -6.05 -1.40 17.06
CA THR A 85 -6.02 0.06 17.18
C THR A 85 -5.75 0.54 18.60
N GLY A 86 -6.19 -0.23 19.62
CA GLY A 86 -6.04 0.15 21.03
C GLY A 86 -6.91 1.35 21.41
N ASP A 87 -6.67 1.84 22.61
CA ASP A 87 -7.39 2.96 23.22
C ASP A 87 -6.57 4.25 23.20
N GLY A 88 -7.16 5.37 23.63
CA GLY A 88 -6.47 6.65 23.83
C GLY A 88 -6.38 7.53 22.60
N TRP A 89 -7.06 7.19 21.52
CA TRP A 89 -7.15 8.04 20.34
C TRP A 89 -8.08 9.23 20.58
N SER A 90 -7.67 10.42 20.15
CA SER A 90 -8.51 11.63 20.16
C SER A 90 -9.48 11.71 18.97
N PHE A 91 -9.40 10.77 18.03
CA PHE A 91 -10.27 10.63 16.86
C PHE A 91 -10.29 9.14 16.44
N PRO A 92 -11.22 8.71 15.56
CA PRO A 92 -11.27 7.33 15.11
C PRO A 92 -9.95 6.91 14.40
N PRO A 93 -9.26 5.88 14.88
CA PRO A 93 -7.90 5.54 14.40
C PRO A 93 -7.83 5.08 12.94
N LEU A 94 -8.95 4.65 12.37
CA LEU A 94 -9.06 4.22 10.96
C LEU A 94 -9.60 5.35 10.05
N GLU A 95 -9.79 6.55 10.58
CA GLU A 95 -10.08 7.76 9.81
C GLU A 95 -8.81 8.60 9.70
N MET A 96 -8.13 8.52 8.55
CA MET A 96 -6.90 9.30 8.36
C MET A 96 -7.21 10.79 8.46
N ARG A 97 -6.44 11.50 9.28
CA ARG A 97 -6.46 12.95 9.35
C ARG A 97 -5.14 13.54 8.88
N GLN A 98 -5.24 14.69 8.24
CA GLN A 98 -4.08 15.41 7.73
C GLN A 98 -4.13 16.85 8.25
N ASP A 99 -3.00 17.34 8.73
CA ASP A 99 -2.71 18.77 8.84
C ASP A 99 -1.62 19.16 7.82
N ALA A 100 -1.12 20.40 7.89
CA ALA A 100 -0.21 20.94 6.87
C ALA A 100 1.08 20.10 6.67
N GLU A 101 1.53 19.37 7.67
CA GLU A 101 2.83 18.68 7.66
C GLU A 101 2.76 17.20 8.05
N LYS A 102 1.63 16.74 8.61
CA LYS A 102 1.52 15.41 9.21
C LYS A 102 0.24 14.70 8.83
N VAL A 103 0.32 13.39 8.76
CA VAL A 103 -0.82 12.51 8.65
C VAL A 103 -0.92 11.64 9.90
N TYR A 104 -2.14 11.42 10.35
CA TYR A 104 -2.46 10.69 11.57
C TYR A 104 -3.45 9.57 11.26
N GLY A 105 -3.24 8.41 11.85
CA GLY A 105 -4.10 7.24 11.75
C GLY A 105 -3.33 5.95 12.01
N ARG A 106 -4.03 4.88 12.33
CA ARG A 106 -3.39 3.57 12.53
C ARG A 106 -2.83 3.05 11.20
N GLY A 107 -1.54 2.76 11.14
CA GLY A 107 -0.85 2.26 9.95
C GLY A 107 -0.24 3.34 9.05
N THR A 108 -0.43 4.64 9.33
CA THR A 108 0.18 5.71 8.51
C THR A 108 1.70 5.70 8.55
N ALA A 109 2.30 5.29 9.67
CA ALA A 109 3.76 5.20 9.84
C ALA A 109 4.27 3.74 9.81
N ASP A 110 3.43 2.76 10.17
CA ASP A 110 3.78 1.35 10.30
C ASP A 110 2.62 0.46 9.82
N ASP A 111 2.64 -0.02 8.58
CA ASP A 111 3.63 0.22 7.52
C ASP A 111 2.95 0.64 6.19
N LYS A 112 1.61 0.93 6.20
CA LYS A 112 0.83 1.28 5.01
C LYS A 112 1.39 2.53 4.29
N GLY A 113 1.85 3.53 5.05
CA GLY A 113 2.47 4.73 4.48
C GLY A 113 3.78 4.43 3.77
N PRO A 114 4.78 3.81 4.43
CA PRO A 114 6.03 3.41 3.79
C PRO A 114 5.83 2.45 2.62
N ALA A 115 4.94 1.46 2.72
CA ALA A 115 4.59 0.56 1.62
C ALA A 115 4.09 1.33 0.39
N LEU A 116 3.16 2.25 0.61
CA LEU A 116 2.63 3.09 -0.45
C LEU A 116 3.67 4.05 -1.01
N ALA A 117 4.57 4.60 -0.16
CA ALA A 117 5.67 5.46 -0.60
C ALA A 117 6.64 4.71 -1.52
N ALA A 118 6.96 3.44 -1.23
CA ALA A 118 7.76 2.59 -2.10
C ALA A 118 7.09 2.40 -3.47
N PHE A 119 5.79 2.12 -3.49
CA PHE A 119 5.02 2.00 -4.72
C PHE A 119 5.03 3.31 -5.53
N TYR A 120 4.80 4.44 -4.89
CA TYR A 120 4.81 5.74 -5.57
C TYR A 120 6.20 6.12 -6.10
N ALA A 121 7.28 5.70 -5.44
CA ALA A 121 8.64 5.83 -5.96
C ALA A 121 8.84 5.00 -7.24
N MET A 122 8.37 3.74 -7.26
CA MET A 122 8.40 2.89 -8.46
C MET A 122 7.59 3.53 -9.61
N ARG A 123 6.39 4.04 -9.29
CA ARG A 123 5.53 4.74 -10.25
C ARG A 123 6.22 5.99 -10.82
N ALA A 124 6.86 6.80 -10.00
CA ALA A 124 7.58 7.99 -10.43
C ALA A 124 8.72 7.63 -11.40
N VAL A 125 9.51 6.62 -11.10
CA VAL A 125 10.60 6.14 -11.97
C VAL A 125 10.06 5.72 -13.34
N ARG A 126 8.96 4.97 -13.38
CA ARG A 126 8.30 4.54 -14.62
C ARG A 126 7.75 5.72 -15.41
N ASP A 127 6.97 6.58 -14.76
CA ASP A 127 6.25 7.69 -15.42
C ASP A 127 7.19 8.78 -15.92
N LEU A 128 8.36 8.93 -15.30
CA LEU A 128 9.45 9.78 -15.79
C LEU A 128 10.24 9.13 -16.94
N GLY A 129 9.96 7.88 -17.28
CA GLY A 129 10.66 7.17 -18.34
C GLY A 129 12.15 6.94 -18.05
N ILE A 130 12.52 6.81 -16.76
CA ILE A 130 13.90 6.54 -16.36
C ILE A 130 14.28 5.14 -16.83
N PRO A 131 15.30 4.99 -17.72
CA PRO A 131 15.68 3.67 -18.21
C PRO A 131 16.34 2.85 -17.10
N LEU A 132 15.83 1.65 -16.88
CA LEU A 132 16.43 0.71 -15.94
C LEU A 132 16.82 -0.57 -16.66
N SER A 133 18.01 -1.09 -16.34
CA SER A 133 18.52 -2.38 -16.83
C SER A 133 18.14 -3.57 -15.93
N ARG A 134 17.51 -3.28 -14.80
CA ARG A 134 17.10 -4.25 -13.78
C ARG A 134 15.71 -3.94 -13.27
N ASN A 135 15.06 -4.96 -12.72
CA ASN A 135 13.74 -4.82 -12.11
C ASN A 135 13.84 -4.46 -10.62
N CYS A 136 12.83 -3.71 -10.17
CA CYS A 136 12.49 -3.55 -8.76
C CYS A 136 11.15 -4.25 -8.52
N LYS A 137 11.09 -5.12 -7.53
CA LYS A 137 9.88 -5.82 -7.10
C LYS A 137 9.47 -5.33 -5.71
N LEU A 138 8.20 -4.96 -5.57
CA LEU A 138 7.53 -4.68 -4.30
C LEU A 138 6.65 -5.87 -3.92
#